data_23ca6b6b30474ea0d14654e5098ff35a
#
_entry.id   23ca6b6b30474ea0d14654e5098ff35a
#
_cell.length_a   1.000
_cell.length_b   1.000
_cell.length_c   1.000
_cell.angle_alpha   90.00
_cell.angle_beta   90.00
_cell.angle_gamma   90.00
#
_symmetry.space_group_name_H-M   'P 1'
#
loop_
_entity.id
_entity.type
_entity.pdbx_description
1 polymer ?
#
loop_
_entity_poly.entity_id
_entity_poly.type
_entity_poly.pdbx_seq_one_letter_code
_entity_poly.pdbx_strand_id
1 'polypeptide(L)'
;MEQTPENPMAKYAKNLDRYKFIDGEWWYYYPETGTSVSSGNHTRERASTLRKRFDEVMYVNGKYVSKSHPLHKPGRYKTFEDAAFSSLAKYELSKEGHVYIITNPNFRDWVKVGMAVDSEDRLNGYQTSSPFRDYALYKSWPVSNRRSAESEAHTYLEKTFDRRGEWFKCTPEEAEAAIAGLMESHK
;
A
#
# COMPACT_ATOMS: atom_id res chain seq x y z
N MET A 1 -27.71 -3.86 -22.07
CA MET A 1 -26.77 -4.92 -21.61
C MET A 1 -25.56 -4.86 -22.53
N GLU A 2 -24.42 -4.43 -22.02
CA GLU A 2 -23.18 -4.50 -22.79
C GLU A 2 -22.85 -5.97 -23.03
N GLN A 3 -22.69 -6.34 -24.28
CA GLN A 3 -22.30 -7.71 -24.65
C GLN A 3 -20.84 -7.92 -24.24
N THR A 4 -20.61 -8.91 -23.37
CA THR A 4 -19.24 -9.34 -23.05
C THR A 4 -18.52 -9.73 -24.36
N PRO A 5 -17.33 -9.17 -24.65
CA PRO A 5 -16.60 -9.48 -25.86
C PRO A 5 -16.20 -10.96 -25.91
N GLU A 6 -16.05 -11.48 -27.10
CA GLU A 6 -15.63 -12.87 -27.26
C GLU A 6 -14.25 -13.12 -26.65
N ASN A 7 -14.12 -14.21 -25.88
CA ASN A 7 -12.86 -14.56 -25.27
C ASN A 7 -11.84 -15.01 -26.34
N PRO A 8 -10.74 -14.30 -26.58
CA PRO A 8 -9.77 -14.64 -27.63
C PRO A 8 -9.08 -15.97 -27.39
N MET A 9 -9.14 -16.51 -26.18
CA MET A 9 -8.59 -17.81 -25.81
C MET A 9 -9.58 -18.96 -26.02
N ALA A 10 -10.85 -18.68 -26.36
CA ALA A 10 -11.92 -19.67 -26.45
C ALA A 10 -11.58 -20.85 -27.35
N LYS A 11 -10.93 -20.59 -28.50
CA LYS A 11 -10.52 -21.62 -29.45
C LYS A 11 -9.34 -22.50 -29.01
N TYR A 12 -8.61 -22.10 -27.97
CA TYR A 12 -7.43 -22.82 -27.46
C TYR A 12 -7.63 -23.39 -26.06
N ALA A 13 -8.63 -22.90 -25.32
CA ALA A 13 -8.83 -23.25 -23.94
C ALA A 13 -9.73 -24.49 -23.78
N LYS A 14 -9.28 -25.42 -22.94
CA LYS A 14 -10.07 -26.61 -22.56
C LYS A 14 -11.09 -26.32 -21.44
N ASN A 15 -10.84 -25.27 -20.64
CA ASN A 15 -11.63 -24.93 -19.44
C ASN A 15 -12.11 -23.49 -19.55
N LEU A 16 -13.11 -23.25 -20.40
CA LEU A 16 -13.67 -21.93 -20.66
C LEU A 16 -14.36 -21.32 -19.43
N ASP A 17 -14.89 -22.17 -18.56
CA ASP A 17 -15.52 -21.83 -17.28
C ASP A 17 -14.57 -21.12 -16.30
N ARG A 18 -13.27 -21.26 -16.51
CA ARG A 18 -12.23 -20.61 -15.70
C ARG A 18 -11.89 -19.19 -16.16
N TYR A 19 -12.43 -18.75 -17.29
CA TYR A 19 -12.22 -17.40 -17.77
C TYR A 19 -13.36 -16.48 -17.34
N LYS A 20 -13.00 -15.30 -16.86
CA LYS A 20 -13.94 -14.23 -16.52
C LYS A 20 -13.49 -12.93 -17.15
N PHE A 21 -14.45 -12.15 -17.65
CA PHE A 21 -14.21 -10.83 -18.18
C PHE A 21 -14.45 -9.80 -17.09
N ILE A 22 -13.38 -9.09 -16.69
CA ILE A 22 -13.39 -8.17 -15.56
C ILE A 22 -12.61 -6.92 -15.95
N ASP A 23 -13.20 -5.73 -15.77
CA ASP A 23 -12.58 -4.43 -16.06
C ASP A 23 -11.98 -4.32 -17.47
N GLY A 24 -12.65 -4.87 -18.46
CA GLY A 24 -12.19 -4.78 -19.85
C GLY A 24 -11.14 -5.83 -20.26
N GLU A 25 -10.79 -6.75 -19.37
CA GLU A 25 -9.81 -7.79 -19.62
C GLU A 25 -10.34 -9.19 -19.29
N TRP A 26 -9.81 -10.20 -19.99
CA TRP A 26 -10.08 -11.58 -19.67
C TRP A 26 -9.07 -12.10 -18.65
N TRP A 27 -9.58 -12.72 -17.56
CA TRP A 27 -8.79 -13.32 -16.49
C TRP A 27 -8.97 -14.81 -16.46
N TYR A 28 -7.88 -15.55 -16.21
CA TYR A 28 -7.91 -16.99 -15.99
C TYR A 28 -7.70 -17.28 -14.49
N TYR A 29 -8.60 -18.06 -13.93
CA TYR A 29 -8.57 -18.47 -12.53
C TYR A 29 -8.08 -19.91 -12.38
N TYR A 30 -7.15 -20.13 -11.48
CA TYR A 30 -6.61 -21.43 -11.10
C TYR A 30 -7.24 -21.86 -9.77
N PRO A 31 -8.34 -22.66 -9.75
CA PRO A 31 -9.02 -23.07 -8.52
C PRO A 31 -8.13 -23.93 -7.62
N GLU A 32 -7.18 -24.67 -8.19
CA GLU A 32 -6.25 -25.52 -7.46
C GLU A 32 -5.29 -24.72 -6.56
N THR A 33 -5.00 -23.50 -6.93
CA THR A 33 -4.05 -22.61 -6.21
C THR A 33 -4.71 -21.34 -5.72
N GLY A 34 -5.96 -21.07 -6.10
CA GLY A 34 -6.67 -19.85 -5.80
C GLY A 34 -6.07 -18.58 -6.43
N THR A 35 -5.26 -18.72 -7.50
CA THR A 35 -4.62 -17.60 -8.17
C THR A 35 -5.32 -17.24 -9.47
N SER A 36 -5.06 -16.03 -9.97
CA SER A 36 -5.57 -15.54 -11.22
C SER A 36 -4.49 -14.86 -12.05
N VAL A 37 -4.68 -14.81 -13.36
CA VAL A 37 -3.77 -14.13 -14.29
C VAL A 37 -4.56 -13.54 -15.45
N SER A 38 -4.24 -12.32 -15.87
CA SER A 38 -4.83 -11.70 -17.05
C SER A 38 -4.46 -12.50 -18.31
N SER A 39 -5.44 -12.72 -19.20
CA SER A 39 -5.24 -13.45 -20.44
C SER A 39 -4.20 -12.80 -21.37
N GLY A 40 -4.09 -11.47 -21.37
CA GLY A 40 -3.06 -10.75 -22.12
C GLY A 40 -1.62 -11.04 -21.65
N ASN A 41 -1.49 -11.61 -20.46
CA ASN A 41 -0.22 -12.04 -19.87
C ASN A 41 -0.16 -13.54 -19.61
N HIS A 42 -1.13 -14.30 -20.08
CA HIS A 42 -1.27 -15.72 -19.83
C HIS A 42 -0.31 -16.51 -20.74
N THR A 43 0.95 -16.56 -20.34
CA THR A 43 1.93 -17.51 -20.85
C THR A 43 2.09 -18.68 -19.89
N ARG A 44 2.43 -19.87 -20.40
CA ARG A 44 2.64 -21.07 -19.58
C ARG A 44 3.66 -20.85 -18.47
N GLU A 45 4.74 -20.14 -18.74
CA GLU A 45 5.81 -19.85 -17.79
C GLU A 45 5.32 -18.87 -16.72
N ARG A 46 4.61 -17.82 -17.14
CA ARG A 46 4.06 -16.82 -16.23
C ARG A 46 2.97 -17.39 -15.32
N ALA A 47 2.12 -18.24 -15.87
CA ALA A 47 1.12 -18.95 -15.10
C ALA A 47 1.74 -19.88 -14.04
N SER A 48 2.86 -20.56 -14.36
CA SER A 48 3.56 -21.40 -13.40
C SER A 48 4.20 -20.61 -12.27
N THR A 49 4.73 -19.42 -12.56
CA THR A 49 5.34 -18.53 -11.58
C THR A 49 4.31 -17.87 -10.65
N LEU A 50 3.10 -17.61 -11.18
CA LEU A 50 2.01 -16.97 -10.46
C LEU A 50 1.12 -17.95 -9.67
N ARG A 51 1.39 -19.26 -9.76
CA ARG A 51 0.66 -20.31 -9.01
C ARG A 51 0.98 -20.28 -7.53
N LYS A 52 0.56 -19.23 -6.86
CA LYS A 52 0.58 -19.12 -5.41
C LYS A 52 -0.83 -19.16 -4.89
N ARG A 53 -1.00 -19.54 -3.62
CA ARG A 53 -2.33 -19.59 -3.01
C ARG A 53 -2.90 -18.18 -2.95
N PHE A 54 -4.19 -18.06 -3.20
CA PHE A 54 -4.88 -16.76 -3.25
C PHE A 54 -4.86 -16.04 -1.89
N ASP A 55 -4.83 -16.78 -0.81
CA ASP A 55 -4.66 -16.28 0.56
C ASP A 55 -3.23 -15.76 0.83
N GLU A 56 -2.24 -16.16 0.03
CA GLU A 56 -0.84 -15.73 0.16
C GLU A 56 -0.46 -14.62 -0.81
N VAL A 57 -1.18 -14.54 -1.94
CA VAL A 57 -0.86 -13.62 -3.03
C VAL A 57 -2.12 -12.88 -3.45
N MET A 58 -2.02 -11.59 -3.55
CA MET A 58 -3.10 -10.74 -4.02
C MET A 58 -2.69 -10.00 -5.29
N TYR A 59 -3.63 -9.92 -6.22
CA TYR A 59 -3.54 -9.08 -7.41
C TYR A 59 -4.70 -8.10 -7.43
N VAL A 60 -4.41 -6.86 -7.78
CA VAL A 60 -5.39 -5.81 -7.94
C VAL A 60 -5.16 -5.16 -9.29
N ASN A 61 -6.18 -5.16 -10.17
CA ASN A 61 -6.08 -4.67 -11.53
C ASN A 61 -4.82 -5.19 -12.27
N GLY A 62 -4.55 -6.49 -12.18
CA GLY A 62 -3.41 -7.13 -12.82
C GLY A 62 -2.04 -6.88 -12.19
N LYS A 63 -1.95 -6.08 -11.13
CA LYS A 63 -0.71 -5.80 -10.41
C LYS A 63 -0.61 -6.63 -9.13
N TYR A 64 0.58 -7.16 -8.86
CA TYR A 64 0.88 -7.86 -7.63
C TYR A 64 0.85 -6.90 -6.44
N VAL A 65 0.17 -7.30 -5.37
CA VAL A 65 0.16 -6.60 -4.09
C VAL A 65 1.09 -7.35 -3.13
N SER A 66 2.14 -6.69 -2.66
CA SER A 66 3.10 -7.32 -1.74
C SER A 66 2.44 -7.67 -0.40
N LYS A 67 3.00 -8.64 0.31
CA LYS A 67 2.49 -9.03 1.64
C LYS A 67 2.60 -7.92 2.68
N SER A 68 3.55 -7.01 2.51
CA SER A 68 3.72 -5.83 3.37
C SER A 68 2.72 -4.70 3.06
N HIS A 69 2.00 -4.77 1.94
CA HIS A 69 1.05 -3.73 1.58
C HIS A 69 -0.22 -3.83 2.42
N PRO A 70 -0.76 -2.71 2.95
CA PRO A 70 -1.95 -2.72 3.81
C PRO A 70 -3.19 -3.34 3.18
N LEU A 71 -3.31 -3.35 1.85
CA LEU A 71 -4.37 -4.07 1.14
C LEU A 71 -4.20 -5.58 1.21
N HIS A 72 -2.97 -6.08 1.43
CA HIS A 72 -2.70 -7.50 1.49
C HIS A 72 -3.04 -8.04 2.89
N LYS A 73 -4.32 -8.23 3.14
CA LYS A 73 -4.81 -8.88 4.38
C LYS A 73 -5.31 -10.27 4.03
N PRO A 74 -4.78 -11.34 4.63
CA PRO A 74 -5.30 -12.68 4.45
C PRO A 74 -6.81 -12.72 4.69
N GLY A 75 -7.56 -13.31 3.76
CA GLY A 75 -9.02 -13.39 3.84
C GLY A 75 -9.80 -12.09 3.65
N ARG A 76 -9.14 -10.96 3.31
CA ARG A 76 -9.82 -9.69 3.06
C ARG A 76 -10.74 -9.75 1.83
N TYR A 77 -10.27 -10.39 0.78
CA TYR A 77 -11.06 -10.65 -0.41
C TYR A 77 -11.45 -12.11 -0.43
N LYS A 78 -12.74 -12.36 -0.33
CA LYS A 78 -13.31 -13.71 -0.23
C LYS A 78 -13.43 -14.40 -1.58
N THR A 79 -13.43 -13.62 -2.66
CA THR A 79 -13.58 -14.12 -4.02
C THR A 79 -12.52 -13.56 -4.95
N PHE A 80 -12.34 -14.22 -6.08
CA PHE A 80 -11.47 -13.74 -7.16
C PHE A 80 -11.92 -12.37 -7.68
N GLU A 81 -13.23 -12.19 -7.84
CA GLU A 81 -13.84 -10.95 -8.32
C GLU A 81 -13.54 -9.80 -7.35
N ASP A 82 -13.68 -10.01 -6.05
CA ASP A 82 -13.39 -8.99 -5.05
C ASP A 82 -11.93 -8.49 -5.17
N ALA A 83 -11.00 -9.42 -5.36
CA ALA A 83 -9.58 -9.08 -5.53
C ALA A 83 -9.31 -8.35 -6.86
N ALA A 84 -9.95 -8.79 -7.95
CA ALA A 84 -9.74 -8.22 -9.28
C ALA A 84 -10.32 -6.81 -9.42
N PHE A 85 -11.43 -6.51 -8.73
CA PHE A 85 -12.06 -5.19 -8.76
C PHE A 85 -11.45 -4.17 -7.78
N SER A 86 -10.64 -4.62 -6.82
CA SER A 86 -10.00 -3.71 -5.90
C SER A 86 -8.86 -2.93 -6.57
N SER A 87 -8.69 -1.67 -6.20
CA SER A 87 -7.70 -0.78 -6.80
C SER A 87 -6.72 -0.23 -5.77
N LEU A 88 -5.43 -0.46 -6.00
CA LEU A 88 -4.35 0.19 -5.24
C LEU A 88 -4.41 1.72 -5.37
N ALA A 89 -4.73 2.21 -6.55
CA ALA A 89 -4.84 3.65 -6.78
C ALA A 89 -5.95 4.29 -5.93
N LYS A 90 -7.10 3.62 -5.76
CA LYS A 90 -8.15 4.12 -4.86
C LYS A 90 -7.70 4.19 -3.41
N TYR A 91 -6.92 3.20 -2.99
CA TYR A 91 -6.36 3.18 -1.63
C TYR A 91 -5.34 4.31 -1.44
N GLU A 92 -4.44 4.51 -2.38
CA GLU A 92 -3.45 5.60 -2.33
C GLU A 92 -4.10 7.00 -2.41
N LEU A 93 -5.26 7.12 -3.06
CA LEU A 93 -6.03 8.35 -3.12
C LEU A 93 -6.85 8.62 -1.85
N SER A 94 -6.95 7.66 -0.92
CA SER A 94 -7.61 7.88 0.37
C SER A 94 -7.00 9.11 1.06
N LYS A 95 -7.86 9.95 1.63
CA LYS A 95 -7.41 11.09 2.44
C LYS A 95 -6.97 10.65 3.83
N GLU A 96 -7.62 9.64 4.38
CA GLU A 96 -7.33 9.07 5.69
C GLU A 96 -5.96 8.41 5.73
N GLY A 97 -5.37 8.39 6.90
CA GLY A 97 -4.11 7.75 7.16
C GLY A 97 -3.48 8.24 8.45
N HIS A 98 -2.17 8.31 8.47
CA HIS A 98 -1.40 8.66 9.64
C HIS A 98 -0.37 9.76 9.33
N VAL A 99 -0.14 10.63 10.30
CA VAL A 99 1.08 11.42 10.41
C VAL A 99 1.96 10.73 11.45
N TYR A 100 3.25 10.64 11.21
CA TYR A 100 4.17 9.89 12.07
C TYR A 100 5.47 10.63 12.32
N ILE A 101 6.12 10.27 13.42
CA ILE A 101 7.50 10.61 13.73
C ILE A 101 8.35 9.34 13.65
N ILE A 102 9.39 9.37 12.84
CA ILE A 102 10.38 8.31 12.70
C ILE A 102 11.75 8.82 13.13
N THR A 103 12.50 7.99 13.85
CA THR A 103 13.85 8.25 14.30
C THR A 103 14.85 7.26 13.69
N ASN A 104 16.13 7.66 13.67
CA ASN A 104 17.24 6.78 13.31
C ASN A 104 18.44 7.10 14.20
N PRO A 105 19.09 6.11 14.83
CA PRO A 105 20.22 6.34 15.73
C PRO A 105 21.46 6.99 15.08
N ASN A 106 21.55 6.94 13.74
CA ASN A 106 22.61 7.62 13.00
C ASN A 106 22.34 9.13 12.82
N PHE A 107 21.10 9.58 13.06
CA PHE A 107 20.67 10.98 12.95
C PHE A 107 20.06 11.45 14.27
N ARG A 108 20.82 11.34 15.37
CA ARG A 108 20.32 11.51 16.75
C ARG A 108 19.63 12.84 17.04
N ASP A 109 20.07 13.90 16.35
CA ASP A 109 19.52 15.24 16.53
C ASP A 109 18.38 15.55 15.54
N TRP A 110 17.95 14.54 14.79
CA TRP A 110 16.96 14.73 13.74
C TRP A 110 15.85 13.72 13.85
N VAL A 111 14.64 14.19 13.64
CA VAL A 111 13.45 13.36 13.51
C VAL A 111 12.85 13.57 12.11
N LYS A 112 12.27 12.52 11.56
CA LYS A 112 11.51 12.58 10.33
C LYS A 112 10.03 12.63 10.65
N VAL A 113 9.34 13.67 10.15
CA VAL A 113 7.88 13.78 10.21
C VAL A 113 7.33 13.57 8.82
N GLY A 114 6.39 12.66 8.68
CA GLY A 114 5.82 12.29 7.38
C GLY A 114 4.43 11.70 7.51
N MET A 115 3.84 11.38 6.37
CA MET A 115 2.52 10.75 6.31
C MET A 115 2.53 9.41 5.59
N ALA A 116 1.57 8.57 5.93
CA ALA A 116 1.29 7.34 5.20
C ALA A 116 -0.17 6.95 5.37
N VAL A 117 -0.64 6.02 4.56
CA VAL A 117 -1.91 5.34 4.83
C VAL A 117 -1.74 4.39 6.01
N ASP A 118 -0.58 3.75 6.10
CA ASP A 118 -0.18 2.89 7.22
C ASP A 118 1.27 3.22 7.58
N SER A 119 1.49 3.64 8.84
CA SER A 119 2.80 4.09 9.32
C SER A 119 3.79 2.95 9.53
N GLU A 120 3.31 1.75 9.85
CA GLU A 120 4.18 0.58 10.02
C GLU A 120 4.69 0.06 8.67
N ASP A 121 3.80 0.01 7.67
CA ASP A 121 4.20 -0.35 6.31
C ASP A 121 5.21 0.65 5.75
N ARG A 122 5.00 1.94 6.04
CA ARG A 122 5.94 2.99 5.64
C ARG A 122 7.29 2.84 6.34
N LEU A 123 7.31 2.53 7.64
CA LEU A 123 8.53 2.24 8.38
C LEU A 123 9.29 1.06 7.75
N ASN A 124 8.59 -0.02 7.42
CA ASN A 124 9.19 -1.18 6.75
C ASN A 124 9.84 -0.80 5.40
N GLY A 125 9.24 0.14 4.67
CA GLY A 125 9.83 0.72 3.47
C GLY A 125 11.18 1.41 3.75
N TYR A 126 11.29 2.18 4.83
CA TYR A 126 12.55 2.83 5.21
C TYR A 126 13.63 1.83 5.64
N GLN A 127 13.27 0.73 6.30
CA GLN A 127 14.23 -0.29 6.70
C GLN A 127 15.05 -0.84 5.53
N THR A 128 14.52 -0.81 4.32
CA THR A 128 15.26 -1.27 3.14
C THR A 128 16.42 -0.36 2.74
N SER A 129 16.40 0.91 3.17
CA SER A 129 17.46 1.90 2.89
C SER A 129 18.61 1.88 3.90
N SER A 130 18.45 1.19 5.03
CA SER A 130 19.48 1.03 6.06
C SER A 130 19.94 -0.42 6.15
N PRO A 131 21.25 -0.70 6.09
CA PRO A 131 21.78 -2.05 6.26
C PRO A 131 21.53 -2.60 7.68
N PHE A 132 21.34 -1.71 8.66
CA PHE A 132 21.08 -2.07 10.05
C PHE A 132 19.60 -2.17 10.40
N ARG A 133 18.71 -1.73 9.50
CA ARG A 133 17.26 -1.69 9.71
C ARG A 133 16.88 -0.99 11.02
N ASP A 134 17.50 0.14 11.27
CA ASP A 134 17.54 0.86 12.53
C ASP A 134 16.59 2.06 12.61
N TYR A 135 15.72 2.22 11.63
CA TYR A 135 14.62 3.18 11.74
C TYR A 135 13.60 2.70 12.76
N ALA A 136 13.10 3.60 13.59
CA ALA A 136 12.09 3.31 14.61
C ALA A 136 10.89 4.28 14.47
N LEU A 137 9.69 3.74 14.54
CA LEU A 137 8.48 4.54 14.66
C LEU A 137 8.36 5.01 16.11
N TYR A 138 8.57 6.30 16.33
CA TYR A 138 8.44 6.91 17.65
C TYR A 138 6.96 7.17 18.00
N LYS A 139 6.22 7.79 17.09
CA LYS A 139 4.81 8.12 17.27
C LYS A 139 4.05 8.09 15.96
N SER A 140 2.75 7.81 16.05
CA SER A 140 1.82 7.85 14.92
C SER A 140 0.45 8.31 15.38
N TRP A 141 -0.18 9.20 14.60
CA TRP A 141 -1.54 9.71 14.82
C TRP A 141 -2.42 9.38 13.63
N PRO A 142 -3.59 8.74 13.83
CA PRO A 142 -4.58 8.62 12.79
C PRO A 142 -5.21 10.00 12.51
N VAL A 143 -5.35 10.34 11.23
CA VAL A 143 -5.89 11.62 10.77
C VAL A 143 -6.83 11.42 9.57
N SER A 144 -7.87 12.27 9.50
CA SER A 144 -8.87 12.22 8.44
C SER A 144 -8.34 12.74 7.10
N ASN A 145 -7.35 13.62 7.10
CA ASN A 145 -6.66 14.10 5.90
C ASN A 145 -5.15 14.21 6.15
N ARG A 146 -4.44 13.11 5.84
CA ARG A 146 -3.01 13.01 6.09
C ARG A 146 -2.16 14.07 5.40
N ARG A 147 -2.57 14.51 4.18
CA ARG A 147 -1.81 15.51 3.41
C ARG A 147 -1.89 16.89 4.06
N SER A 148 -3.09 17.29 4.49
CA SER A 148 -3.29 18.55 5.20
C SER A 148 -2.56 18.53 6.54
N ALA A 149 -2.76 17.46 7.32
CA ALA A 149 -2.16 17.30 8.64
C ALA A 149 -0.61 17.32 8.58
N GLU A 150 0.00 16.62 7.63
CA GLU A 150 1.46 16.67 7.44
C GLU A 150 1.94 18.07 7.05
N SER A 151 1.28 18.71 6.09
CA SER A 151 1.65 20.06 5.64
C SER A 151 1.60 21.09 6.78
N GLU A 152 0.57 21.00 7.61
CA GLU A 152 0.41 21.87 8.78
C GLU A 152 1.46 21.56 9.85
N ALA A 153 1.74 20.27 10.11
CA ALA A 153 2.80 19.85 11.02
C ALA A 153 4.16 20.39 10.58
N HIS A 154 4.50 20.26 9.30
CA HIS A 154 5.74 20.80 8.75
C HIS A 154 5.82 22.31 8.89
N THR A 155 4.75 23.03 8.56
CA THR A 155 4.67 24.49 8.70
C THR A 155 4.81 24.93 10.17
N TYR A 156 4.30 24.15 11.11
CA TYR A 156 4.42 24.44 12.52
C TYR A 156 5.85 24.20 13.04
N LEU A 157 6.44 23.06 12.71
CA LEU A 157 7.77 22.68 13.16
C LEU A 157 8.87 23.58 12.58
N GLU A 158 8.78 23.99 11.31
CA GLU A 158 9.79 24.85 10.68
C GLU A 158 9.87 26.26 11.27
N LYS A 159 8.87 26.70 12.07
CA LYS A 159 8.95 27.98 12.78
C LYS A 159 9.93 27.95 13.94
N THR A 160 10.21 26.74 14.48
CA THR A 160 11.00 26.56 15.69
C THR A 160 12.27 25.77 15.45
N PHE A 161 12.26 24.84 14.51
CA PHE A 161 13.34 23.88 14.28
C PHE A 161 13.90 23.99 12.86
N ASP A 162 15.21 23.78 12.73
CA ASP A 162 15.86 23.68 11.43
C ASP A 162 15.25 22.49 10.64
N ARG A 163 14.97 22.71 9.37
CA ARG A 163 14.34 21.73 8.47
C ARG A 163 15.24 21.35 7.31
N ARG A 164 15.27 20.04 6.99
CA ARG A 164 15.85 19.49 5.76
C ARG A 164 14.88 18.50 5.12
N GLY A 165 14.10 18.95 4.14
CA GLY A 165 13.04 18.13 3.56
C GLY A 165 11.96 17.78 4.60
N GLU A 166 11.84 16.49 4.93
CA GLU A 166 10.91 15.99 5.95
C GLU A 166 11.61 15.75 7.31
N TRP A 167 12.88 16.18 7.46
CA TRP A 167 13.67 16.04 8.68
C TRP A 167 13.72 17.37 9.43
N PHE A 168 13.56 17.29 10.75
CA PHE A 168 13.59 18.43 11.67
C PHE A 168 14.65 18.20 12.74
N LYS A 169 15.43 19.23 13.04
CA LYS A 169 16.50 19.18 14.04
C LYS A 169 15.93 19.42 15.42
N CYS A 170 15.42 18.38 16.05
CA CYS A 170 14.86 18.37 17.42
C CYS A 170 14.85 16.96 17.96
N THR A 171 14.52 16.82 19.25
CA THR A 171 14.26 15.51 19.84
C THR A 171 12.86 15.00 19.43
N PRO A 172 12.62 13.70 19.52
CA PRO A 172 11.29 13.14 19.26
C PRO A 172 10.20 13.70 20.18
N GLU A 173 10.56 13.97 21.46
CA GLU A 173 9.66 14.52 22.46
C GLU A 173 9.30 15.98 22.16
N GLU A 174 10.26 16.77 21.68
CA GLU A 174 10.02 18.16 21.26
C GLU A 174 9.09 18.19 20.02
N ALA A 175 9.34 17.32 19.06
CA ALA A 175 8.46 17.22 17.89
C ALA A 175 7.04 16.77 18.27
N GLU A 176 6.90 15.73 19.11
CA GLU A 176 5.61 15.28 19.62
C GLU A 176 4.87 16.40 20.34
N ALA A 177 5.52 17.07 21.30
CA ALA A 177 4.92 18.16 22.07
C ALA A 177 4.45 19.31 21.16
N ALA A 178 5.20 19.61 20.12
CA ALA A 178 4.87 20.68 19.18
C ALA A 178 3.62 20.39 18.34
N ILE A 179 3.41 19.14 17.88
CA ILE A 179 2.35 18.82 16.93
C ILE A 179 1.19 17.98 17.48
N ALA A 180 1.26 17.46 18.72
CA ALA A 180 0.22 16.59 19.29
C ALA A 180 -1.17 17.25 19.27
N GLY A 181 -1.27 18.48 19.72
CA GLY A 181 -2.53 19.23 19.72
C GLY A 181 -3.10 19.46 18.30
N LEU A 182 -2.22 19.70 17.33
CA LEU A 182 -2.59 19.84 15.95
C LEU A 182 -3.11 18.51 15.39
N MET A 183 -2.47 17.38 15.70
CA MET A 183 -2.90 16.07 15.24
C MET A 183 -4.26 15.65 15.80
N GLU A 184 -4.57 16.04 17.05
CA GLU A 184 -5.88 15.79 17.64
C GLU A 184 -7.01 16.55 16.90
N SER A 185 -6.75 17.72 16.36
CA SER A 185 -7.73 18.49 15.59
C SER A 185 -8.00 17.93 14.18
N HIS A 186 -7.14 17.02 13.71
CA HIS A 186 -7.26 16.36 12.41
C HIS A 186 -7.89 14.95 12.48
N LYS A 187 -8.34 14.50 13.64
CA LYS A 187 -8.98 13.17 13.81
C LYS A 187 -10.32 12.98 13.09
#